data_2148e4768943acaefeda57eab3a8b7f8
#
_entry.id   2148e4768943acaefeda57eab3a8b7f8
#
_cell.length_a   1.000
_cell.length_b   1.000
_cell.length_c   1.000
_cell.angle_alpha   90.00
_cell.angle_beta   90.00
_cell.angle_gamma   90.00
#
_symmetry.space_group_name_H-M   'P 1'
#
loop_
_entity.id
_entity.type
_entity.pdbx_description
1 polymer ?
#
loop_
_entity_poly.entity_id
_entity_poly.type
_entity_poly.pdbx_seq_one_letter_code
_entity_poly.pdbx_strand_id
1 'polypeptide(L)'
;LATPLGLGGLAFFDEDGVLQQEIETTLQWVDNGGSLLLAADESPDARGARGLAARLGVGMRERPVVDVGHAEAESPSWLVFSRENGLIGPHPIMDGSADLPAVNRVVMFGGQALEPPAGAAVLLGLSPSATAVARAGDPPTSGQPVGGLAMAVAFERGRGRVVVLGDSHVLTNDAGPSGRTTGLEWPASNNTRFVRAVMRWLSRR
;
A
#
# COMPACT_ATOMS: atom_id res chain seq x y z
N LEU A 1 31.47 -4.50 -1.29
CA LEU A 1 30.34 -5.42 -1.41
C LEU A 1 29.59 -5.38 -0.08
N ALA A 2 28.61 -4.48 0.05
CA ALA A 2 27.70 -4.47 1.20
C ALA A 2 26.62 -5.51 0.93
N THR A 3 26.56 -6.55 1.74
CA THR A 3 25.46 -7.51 1.77
C THR A 3 24.25 -6.77 2.34
N PRO A 4 23.10 -6.65 1.64
CA PRO A 4 21.93 -6.06 2.25
C PRO A 4 21.46 -6.98 3.36
N LEU A 5 21.43 -6.46 4.58
CA LEU A 5 20.76 -7.09 5.70
C LEU A 5 19.31 -7.30 5.33
N GLY A 6 18.80 -8.52 5.49
CA GLY A 6 17.46 -8.95 5.05
C GLY A 6 16.30 -8.42 5.89
N LEU A 7 16.22 -7.12 6.01
CA LEU A 7 15.06 -6.38 6.52
C LEU A 7 14.75 -5.32 5.47
N GLY A 8 13.53 -5.33 4.94
CA GLY A 8 13.07 -4.42 3.92
C GLY A 8 13.47 -2.98 4.22
N GLY A 9 14.36 -2.43 3.41
CA GLY A 9 14.79 -1.06 3.54
C GLY A 9 13.70 -0.13 3.04
N LEU A 10 13.24 0.79 3.90
CA LEU A 10 12.58 2.01 3.46
C LEU A 10 13.64 2.84 2.71
N ALA A 11 13.49 2.95 1.41
CA ALA A 11 14.36 3.81 0.61
C ALA A 11 13.73 5.20 0.51
N PHE A 12 14.37 6.19 1.13
CA PHE A 12 14.06 7.61 0.91
C PHE A 12 14.92 8.09 -0.26
N PHE A 13 14.31 8.73 -1.25
CA PHE A 13 14.99 9.20 -2.46
C PHE A 13 14.97 10.72 -2.54
N ASP A 14 16.10 11.31 -2.91
CA ASP A 14 16.25 12.71 -3.25
C ASP A 14 16.21 12.93 -4.78
N GLU A 15 15.90 14.14 -5.24
CA GLU A 15 15.45 14.39 -6.63
C GLU A 15 16.54 14.36 -7.72
N ASP A 16 17.84 14.20 -7.41
CA ASP A 16 18.92 14.38 -8.37
C ASP A 16 19.77 13.13 -8.67
N GLY A 17 19.69 12.60 -9.89
CA GLY A 17 20.72 11.80 -10.59
C GLY A 17 21.19 10.46 -9.98
N VAL A 18 21.31 10.34 -8.69
CA VAL A 18 21.65 9.13 -7.92
C VAL A 18 20.52 8.10 -8.00
N LEU A 19 19.30 8.56 -8.17
CA LEU A 19 18.05 7.80 -8.20
C LEU A 19 18.01 6.69 -9.24
N GLN A 20 18.49 6.92 -10.46
CA GLN A 20 18.38 5.90 -11.52
C GLN A 20 19.23 4.67 -11.23
N GLN A 21 20.43 4.84 -10.74
CA GLN A 21 21.31 3.71 -10.40
C GLN A 21 20.80 2.91 -9.20
N GLU A 22 20.20 3.59 -8.22
CA GLU A 22 19.58 2.93 -7.06
C GLU A 22 18.32 2.15 -7.47
N ILE A 23 17.49 2.72 -8.32
CA ILE A 23 16.32 2.01 -8.89
C ILE A 23 16.78 0.76 -9.63
N GLU A 24 17.74 0.87 -10.55
CA GLU A 24 18.24 -0.29 -11.30
C GLU A 24 18.84 -1.36 -10.37
N THR A 25 19.60 -0.94 -9.36
CA THR A 25 20.16 -1.86 -8.36
C THR A 25 19.08 -2.57 -7.58
N THR A 26 18.03 -1.84 -7.17
CA THR A 26 16.88 -2.40 -6.45
C THR A 26 16.12 -3.39 -7.33
N LEU A 27 15.87 -3.05 -8.59
CA LEU A 27 15.19 -3.95 -9.53
C LEU A 27 15.99 -5.23 -9.78
N GLN A 28 17.31 -5.12 -10.00
CA GLN A 28 18.18 -6.28 -10.15
C GLN A 28 18.18 -7.16 -8.90
N TRP A 29 18.19 -6.56 -7.71
CA TRP A 29 18.09 -7.30 -6.47
C TRP A 29 16.78 -8.06 -6.35
N VAL A 30 15.64 -7.42 -6.69
CA VAL A 30 14.34 -8.10 -6.74
C VAL A 30 14.35 -9.21 -7.77
N ASP A 31 14.78 -8.95 -9.01
CA ASP A 31 14.83 -9.94 -10.10
C ASP A 31 15.68 -11.17 -9.71
N ASN A 32 16.69 -10.99 -8.86
CA ASN A 32 17.53 -12.03 -8.31
C ASN A 32 16.99 -12.74 -7.05
N GLY A 33 15.78 -12.44 -6.63
CA GLY A 33 15.08 -13.12 -5.54
C GLY A 33 14.93 -12.30 -4.26
N GLY A 34 15.28 -11.01 -4.29
CA GLY A 34 14.98 -10.07 -3.22
C GLY A 34 13.47 -9.83 -3.05
N SER A 35 13.04 -9.39 -1.89
CA SER A 35 11.64 -9.10 -1.60
C SER A 35 11.48 -7.66 -1.18
N LEU A 36 10.62 -6.91 -1.86
CA LEU A 36 10.43 -5.48 -1.70
C LEU A 36 9.04 -5.16 -1.13
N LEU A 37 9.01 -4.37 -0.06
CA LEU A 37 7.83 -3.62 0.37
C LEU A 37 8.05 -2.15 0.02
N LEU A 38 7.21 -1.60 -0.83
CA LEU A 38 7.16 -0.18 -1.18
C LEU A 38 5.88 0.42 -0.64
N ALA A 39 5.98 1.39 0.25
CA ALA A 39 4.84 2.13 0.77
C ALA A 39 5.02 3.62 0.51
N ALA A 40 3.99 4.28 0.02
CA ALA A 40 4.04 5.70 -0.28
C ALA A 40 2.66 6.33 -0.18
N ASP A 41 2.59 7.42 0.56
CA ASP A 41 1.39 8.23 0.66
C ASP A 41 1.17 9.08 -0.60
N GLU A 42 0.17 9.94 -0.59
CA GLU A 42 -0.06 10.92 -1.63
C GLU A 42 1.03 12.00 -1.68
N SER A 43 1.01 12.81 -2.74
CA SER A 43 1.95 13.91 -2.89
C SER A 43 1.80 14.95 -1.75
N PRO A 44 2.92 15.49 -1.21
CA PRO A 44 4.28 15.44 -1.78
C PRO A 44 5.10 14.19 -1.45
N ASP A 45 4.65 13.34 -0.50
CA ASP A 45 5.45 12.23 0.06
C ASP A 45 5.64 11.06 -0.93
N ALA A 46 4.78 10.95 -1.95
CA ALA A 46 4.91 9.95 -3.01
C ALA A 46 6.14 10.15 -3.92
N ARG A 47 6.72 11.33 -3.98
CA ARG A 47 7.73 11.69 -5.00
C ARG A 47 8.91 10.75 -5.02
N GLY A 48 9.45 10.41 -3.86
CA GLY A 48 10.58 9.51 -3.74
C GLY A 48 10.31 8.07 -4.21
N ALA A 49 9.07 7.59 -4.11
CA ALA A 49 8.68 6.23 -4.48
C ALA A 49 8.26 6.09 -5.94
N ARG A 50 7.81 7.18 -6.58
CA ARG A 50 7.19 7.18 -7.91
C ARG A 50 8.09 6.57 -9.00
N GLY A 51 9.35 6.93 -9.03
CA GLY A 51 10.31 6.44 -10.02
C GLY A 51 10.47 4.93 -9.96
N LEU A 52 10.62 4.38 -8.76
CA LEU A 52 10.72 2.94 -8.53
C LEU A 52 9.40 2.23 -8.85
N ALA A 53 8.26 2.78 -8.41
CA ALA A 53 6.94 2.22 -8.70
C ALA A 53 6.68 2.13 -10.20
N ALA A 54 6.97 3.19 -10.96
CA ALA A 54 6.82 3.21 -12.42
C ALA A 54 7.67 2.13 -13.10
N ARG A 55 8.91 1.90 -12.65
CA ARG A 55 9.79 0.84 -13.17
C ARG A 55 9.34 -0.57 -12.76
N LEU A 56 8.55 -0.69 -11.70
CA LEU A 56 7.86 -1.91 -11.32
C LEU A 56 6.54 -2.11 -12.08
N GLY A 57 6.13 -1.14 -12.90
CA GLY A 57 4.88 -1.14 -13.65
C GLY A 57 3.65 -0.70 -12.83
N VAL A 58 3.87 -0.13 -11.65
CA VAL A 58 2.80 0.40 -10.79
C VAL A 58 2.63 1.89 -11.03
N GLY A 59 1.43 2.30 -11.50
CA GLY A 59 1.07 3.71 -11.59
C GLY A 59 0.66 4.25 -10.21
N MET A 60 1.10 5.46 -9.87
CA MET A 60 0.70 6.18 -8.65
C MET A 60 -0.09 7.43 -9.02
N ARG A 61 -1.28 7.60 -8.41
CA ARG A 61 -2.17 8.75 -8.70
C ARG A 61 -1.85 10.00 -7.89
N GLU A 62 -0.99 9.90 -6.89
CA GLU A 62 -0.41 10.99 -6.10
C GLU A 62 -1.44 11.93 -5.41
N ARG A 63 -2.69 11.52 -5.32
CA ARG A 63 -3.77 12.30 -4.70
C ARG A 63 -4.45 11.48 -3.63
N PRO A 64 -4.88 12.10 -2.51
CA PRO A 64 -5.63 11.39 -1.49
C PRO A 64 -6.92 10.80 -2.05
N VAL A 65 -7.23 9.59 -1.64
CA VAL A 65 -8.47 8.90 -2.00
C VAL A 65 -9.49 9.08 -0.89
N VAL A 66 -10.72 9.39 -1.28
CA VAL A 66 -11.88 9.48 -0.38
C VAL A 66 -12.99 8.56 -0.87
N ASP A 67 -13.72 7.94 0.08
CA ASP A 67 -14.88 7.10 -0.20
C ASP A 67 -15.83 7.09 1.01
N VAL A 68 -16.82 7.95 1.01
CA VAL A 68 -17.76 8.11 2.14
C VAL A 68 -18.51 6.81 2.46
N GLY A 69 -18.78 5.98 1.45
CA GLY A 69 -19.50 4.71 1.63
C GLY A 69 -18.63 3.57 2.24
N HIS A 70 -17.32 3.73 2.21
CA HIS A 70 -16.36 2.69 2.63
C HIS A 70 -15.22 3.30 3.48
N ALA A 71 -15.55 4.18 4.40
CA ALA A 71 -14.59 4.82 5.29
C ALA A 71 -15.03 4.74 6.75
N GLU A 72 -14.10 5.03 7.65
CA GLU A 72 -14.38 5.26 9.06
C GLU A 72 -15.18 6.54 9.24
N ALA A 73 -15.99 6.61 10.30
CA ALA A 73 -16.82 7.78 10.58
C ALA A 73 -15.98 9.06 10.83
N GLU A 74 -14.74 8.89 11.25
CA GLU A 74 -13.83 9.99 11.57
C GLU A 74 -13.31 10.74 10.34
N SER A 75 -13.19 10.05 9.18
CA SER A 75 -12.67 10.68 7.96
C SER A 75 -13.06 9.91 6.71
N PRO A 76 -13.52 10.58 5.64
CA PRO A 76 -13.81 9.94 4.36
C PRO A 76 -12.54 9.41 3.63
N SER A 77 -11.34 9.77 4.10
CA SER A 77 -10.06 9.25 3.60
C SER A 77 -9.52 8.07 4.42
N TRP A 78 -10.17 7.70 5.53
CA TRP A 78 -9.79 6.50 6.29
C TRP A 78 -10.56 5.30 5.75
N LEU A 79 -10.02 4.72 4.70
CA LEU A 79 -10.71 3.74 3.87
C LEU A 79 -10.77 2.37 4.53
N VAL A 80 -11.95 1.77 4.51
CA VAL A 80 -12.23 0.45 5.08
C VAL A 80 -12.32 -0.60 3.98
N PHE A 81 -11.42 -1.56 4.02
CA PHE A 81 -11.43 -2.74 3.16
C PHE A 81 -11.82 -3.94 4.00
N SER A 82 -12.85 -4.66 3.59
CA SER A 82 -13.28 -5.86 4.30
C SER A 82 -13.75 -6.95 3.33
N ARG A 83 -13.82 -8.18 3.86
CA ARG A 83 -14.45 -9.27 3.08
C ARG A 83 -15.94 -9.03 2.90
N GLU A 84 -16.58 -8.37 3.86
CA GLU A 84 -18.01 -8.06 3.82
C GLU A 84 -18.35 -7.07 2.69
N ASN A 85 -17.51 -6.02 2.50
CA ASN A 85 -17.72 -5.06 1.40
C ASN A 85 -17.11 -5.49 0.06
N GLY A 86 -16.45 -6.67 0.01
CA GLY A 86 -15.87 -7.23 -1.20
C GLY A 86 -14.59 -6.54 -1.70
N LEU A 87 -13.98 -5.66 -0.91
CA LEU A 87 -12.80 -4.88 -1.29
C LEU A 87 -11.46 -5.55 -0.94
N ILE A 88 -11.50 -6.73 -0.30
CA ILE A 88 -10.32 -7.60 -0.08
C ILE A 88 -10.26 -8.65 -1.17
N GLY A 89 -9.19 -8.62 -1.96
CA GLY A 89 -8.93 -9.60 -3.01
C GLY A 89 -8.36 -10.93 -2.48
N PRO A 90 -8.51 -12.02 -3.25
CA PRO A 90 -7.95 -13.32 -2.89
C PRO A 90 -6.43 -13.33 -3.08
N HIS A 91 -5.69 -13.71 -2.02
CA HIS A 91 -4.23 -13.89 -2.05
C HIS A 91 -3.76 -14.56 -0.75
N PRO A 92 -2.67 -15.35 -0.74
CA PRO A 92 -2.14 -15.95 0.50
C PRO A 92 -1.87 -14.96 1.64
N ILE A 93 -1.55 -13.69 1.33
CA ILE A 93 -1.45 -12.62 2.35
C ILE A 93 -2.79 -12.40 3.05
N MET A 94 -3.90 -12.47 2.31
CA MET A 94 -5.23 -12.14 2.83
C MET A 94 -5.97 -13.37 3.36
N ASP A 95 -5.68 -14.55 2.82
CA ASP A 95 -6.44 -15.77 3.11
C ASP A 95 -6.00 -16.48 4.39
N GLY A 96 -4.83 -16.09 4.92
CA GLY A 96 -4.28 -16.65 6.15
C GLY A 96 -3.58 -18.01 5.94
N SER A 97 -3.17 -18.60 7.05
CA SER A 97 -2.48 -19.90 7.11
C SER A 97 -2.77 -20.55 8.46
N ALA A 98 -2.23 -21.76 8.69
CA ALA A 98 -2.39 -22.46 9.97
C ALA A 98 -1.99 -21.60 11.20
N ASP A 99 -0.93 -20.78 11.05
CA ASP A 99 -0.38 -19.99 12.15
C ASP A 99 -0.79 -18.50 12.11
N LEU A 100 -1.45 -18.05 11.07
CA LEU A 100 -1.86 -16.66 10.92
C LEU A 100 -3.28 -16.60 10.33
N PRO A 101 -4.30 -16.25 11.13
CA PRO A 101 -5.68 -16.18 10.66
C PRO A 101 -5.85 -15.21 9.48
N ALA A 102 -6.90 -15.43 8.68
CA ALA A 102 -7.25 -14.57 7.55
C ALA A 102 -7.44 -13.11 7.96
N VAL A 103 -7.08 -12.21 7.04
CA VAL A 103 -7.32 -10.77 7.16
C VAL A 103 -8.74 -10.48 6.67
N ASN A 104 -9.58 -9.97 7.56
CA ASN A 104 -10.99 -9.70 7.27
C ASN A 104 -11.31 -8.21 7.16
N ARG A 105 -10.50 -7.34 7.76
CA ARG A 105 -10.71 -5.90 7.75
C ARG A 105 -9.38 -5.15 7.86
N VAL A 106 -9.11 -4.27 6.91
CA VAL A 106 -7.96 -3.36 6.90
C VAL A 106 -8.47 -1.93 6.82
N VAL A 107 -7.82 -1.02 7.53
CA VAL A 107 -8.08 0.42 7.44
C VAL A 107 -6.81 1.10 6.96
N MET A 108 -6.92 1.88 5.89
CA MET A 108 -5.88 2.77 5.37
C MET A 108 -6.22 4.21 5.73
N PHE A 109 -5.22 5.04 6.07
CA PHE A 109 -5.41 6.36 6.71
C PHE A 109 -5.06 7.52 5.78
N GLY A 110 -5.62 7.56 4.61
CA GLY A 110 -5.29 8.43 3.51
C GLY A 110 -4.65 7.63 2.39
N GLY A 111 -3.67 8.25 1.74
CA GLY A 111 -2.92 7.57 0.71
C GLY A 111 -3.54 7.70 -0.68
N GLN A 112 -2.95 7.04 -1.64
CA GLN A 112 -3.20 7.21 -3.06
C GLN A 112 -3.63 5.93 -3.76
N ALA A 113 -4.35 6.09 -4.87
CA ALA A 113 -4.71 4.97 -5.72
C ALA A 113 -3.51 4.48 -6.56
N LEU A 114 -3.41 3.17 -6.67
CA LEU A 114 -2.39 2.45 -7.44
C LEU A 114 -3.02 1.83 -8.69
N GLU A 115 -2.37 1.97 -9.85
CA GLU A 115 -2.66 1.20 -11.05
C GLU A 115 -1.81 -0.08 -11.02
N PRO A 116 -2.42 -1.26 -10.86
CA PRO A 116 -1.67 -2.50 -10.79
C PRO A 116 -1.01 -2.86 -12.14
N PRO A 117 0.21 -3.42 -12.15
CA PRO A 117 0.75 -4.01 -13.36
C PRO A 117 -0.05 -5.27 -13.76
N ALA A 118 0.07 -5.66 -15.02
CA ALA A 118 -0.59 -6.86 -15.52
C ALA A 118 -0.17 -8.10 -14.70
N GLY A 119 -1.14 -8.88 -14.26
CA GLY A 119 -0.90 -10.09 -13.47
C GLY A 119 -0.67 -9.87 -11.98
N ALA A 120 -0.65 -8.63 -11.49
CA ALA A 120 -0.58 -8.38 -10.05
C ALA A 120 -1.90 -8.76 -9.36
N ALA A 121 -1.78 -9.30 -8.16
CA ALA A 121 -2.93 -9.49 -7.28
C ALA A 121 -3.30 -8.17 -6.60
N VAL A 122 -4.55 -7.75 -6.71
CA VAL A 122 -5.11 -6.65 -5.94
C VAL A 122 -5.44 -7.18 -4.54
N LEU A 123 -4.72 -6.72 -3.53
CA LEU A 123 -4.97 -7.09 -2.13
C LEU A 123 -6.14 -6.28 -1.55
N LEU A 124 -6.12 -4.96 -1.81
CA LEU A 124 -7.13 -4.00 -1.37
C LEU A 124 -7.58 -3.20 -2.59
N GLY A 125 -8.81 -3.46 -3.05
CA GLY A 125 -9.40 -2.82 -4.23
C GLY A 125 -10.23 -1.61 -3.86
N LEU A 126 -10.19 -0.56 -4.68
CA LEU A 126 -11.02 0.62 -4.51
C LEU A 126 -12.43 0.39 -5.04
N SER A 127 -13.43 0.80 -4.27
CA SER A 127 -14.84 0.69 -4.65
C SER A 127 -15.18 1.56 -5.86
N PRO A 128 -16.29 1.31 -6.56
CA PRO A 128 -16.73 2.15 -7.67
C PRO A 128 -16.99 3.62 -7.30
N SER A 129 -17.25 3.92 -6.01
CA SER A 129 -17.49 5.28 -5.51
C SER A 129 -16.22 6.03 -5.08
N ALA A 130 -15.07 5.35 -5.05
CA ALA A 130 -13.80 5.94 -4.65
C ALA A 130 -13.36 7.06 -5.61
N THR A 131 -12.86 8.15 -5.05
CA THR A 131 -12.51 9.36 -5.80
C THR A 131 -11.17 9.92 -5.30
N ALA A 132 -10.27 10.25 -6.21
CA ALA A 132 -9.03 10.95 -5.89
C ALA A 132 -9.28 12.47 -5.90
N VAL A 133 -9.07 13.13 -4.77
CA VAL A 133 -9.33 14.56 -4.56
C VAL A 133 -8.04 15.36 -4.43
N ALA A 134 -8.10 16.69 -4.54
CA ALA A 134 -6.90 17.52 -4.41
C ALA A 134 -6.38 17.55 -2.96
N ARG A 135 -7.30 17.46 -1.97
CA ARG A 135 -6.97 17.42 -0.53
C ARG A 135 -7.90 16.43 0.17
N ALA A 136 -7.42 15.74 1.19
CA ALA A 136 -8.19 14.72 1.92
C ALA A 136 -9.54 15.21 2.50
N GLY A 137 -9.71 16.51 2.73
CA GLY A 137 -10.95 17.13 3.19
C GLY A 137 -11.90 17.61 2.07
N ASP A 138 -11.50 17.49 0.81
CA ASP A 138 -12.34 17.92 -0.30
C ASP A 138 -13.51 16.95 -0.52
N PRO A 139 -14.68 17.44 -0.99
CA PRO A 139 -15.82 16.58 -1.25
C PRO A 139 -15.51 15.61 -2.43
N PRO A 140 -16.01 14.35 -2.39
CA PRO A 140 -15.80 13.38 -3.46
C PRO A 140 -16.21 13.87 -4.86
N THR A 141 -17.25 14.74 -4.91
CA THR A 141 -17.76 15.31 -6.16
C THR A 141 -16.76 16.22 -6.89
N SER A 142 -15.71 16.69 -6.21
CA SER A 142 -14.63 17.50 -6.80
C SER A 142 -13.47 16.68 -7.36
N GLY A 143 -13.48 15.36 -7.14
CA GLY A 143 -12.38 14.48 -7.46
C GLY A 143 -12.51 13.76 -8.80
N GLN A 144 -11.50 12.96 -9.11
CA GLN A 144 -11.46 12.07 -10.27
C GLN A 144 -11.82 10.65 -9.82
N PRO A 145 -12.73 9.94 -10.53
CA PRO A 145 -13.01 8.53 -10.21
C PRO A 145 -11.75 7.66 -10.26
N VAL A 146 -11.58 6.83 -9.24
CA VAL A 146 -10.49 5.85 -9.13
C VAL A 146 -11.01 4.45 -8.79
N GLY A 147 -12.32 4.24 -8.93
CA GLY A 147 -12.93 2.93 -8.74
C GLY A 147 -12.30 1.87 -9.65
N GLY A 148 -12.09 0.69 -9.10
CA GLY A 148 -11.42 -0.42 -9.81
C GLY A 148 -9.88 -0.37 -9.78
N LEU A 149 -9.27 0.71 -9.28
CA LEU A 149 -7.86 0.75 -8.92
C LEU A 149 -7.62 0.08 -7.55
N ALA A 150 -6.39 0.12 -7.04
CA ALA A 150 -5.99 -0.54 -5.81
C ALA A 150 -5.41 0.43 -4.78
N MET A 151 -5.46 0.05 -3.49
CA MET A 151 -4.66 0.64 -2.40
C MET A 151 -3.49 -0.25 -2.00
N ALA A 152 -3.55 -1.55 -2.33
CA ALA A 152 -2.45 -2.47 -2.09
C ALA A 152 -2.42 -3.55 -3.17
N VAL A 153 -1.22 -3.85 -3.66
CA VAL A 153 -0.99 -4.88 -4.69
C VAL A 153 0.18 -5.77 -4.31
N ALA A 154 0.15 -7.03 -4.78
CA ALA A 154 1.26 -7.98 -4.64
C ALA A 154 1.52 -8.68 -5.96
N PHE A 155 2.79 -8.90 -6.28
CA PHE A 155 3.19 -9.64 -7.49
C PHE A 155 4.59 -10.22 -7.36
N GLU A 156 4.90 -11.16 -8.21
CA GLU A 156 6.25 -11.68 -8.38
C GLU A 156 6.94 -10.97 -9.55
N ARG A 157 8.22 -10.70 -9.39
CA ARG A 157 9.08 -10.13 -10.42
C ARG A 157 10.41 -10.88 -10.46
N GLY A 158 10.75 -11.46 -11.62
CA GLY A 158 11.88 -12.36 -11.71
C GLY A 158 11.75 -13.51 -10.70
N ARG A 159 12.70 -13.62 -9.76
CA ARG A 159 12.64 -14.57 -8.65
C ARG A 159 12.20 -13.92 -7.34
N GLY A 160 11.92 -12.62 -7.34
CA GLY A 160 11.57 -11.82 -6.18
C GLY A 160 10.08 -11.62 -5.97
N ARG A 161 9.74 -10.97 -4.88
CA ARG A 161 8.37 -10.63 -4.50
C ARG A 161 8.24 -9.16 -4.17
N VAL A 162 7.15 -8.56 -4.62
CA VAL A 162 6.89 -7.12 -4.43
C VAL A 162 5.51 -6.94 -3.83
N VAL A 163 5.42 -6.10 -2.80
CA VAL A 163 4.16 -5.53 -2.32
C VAL A 163 4.27 -4.01 -2.41
N VAL A 164 3.26 -3.37 -2.97
CA VAL A 164 3.16 -1.91 -3.01
C VAL A 164 1.90 -1.49 -2.26
N LEU A 165 2.06 -0.54 -1.35
CA LEU A 165 0.99 0.07 -0.56
C LEU A 165 0.87 1.54 -0.94
N GLY A 166 -0.35 2.00 -1.18
CA GLY A 166 -0.67 3.39 -1.45
C GLY A 166 -0.80 4.26 -0.19
N ASP A 167 -0.51 3.71 0.97
CA ASP A 167 -0.56 4.36 2.28
C ASP A 167 0.55 3.79 3.17
N SER A 168 1.37 4.65 3.76
CA SER A 168 2.43 4.25 4.68
C SER A 168 1.97 4.24 6.15
N HIS A 169 0.90 4.97 6.49
CA HIS A 169 0.39 5.04 7.88
C HIS A 169 -0.07 3.69 8.43
N VAL A 170 -0.51 2.78 7.55
CA VAL A 170 -0.84 1.41 7.96
C VAL A 170 0.32 0.67 8.63
N LEU A 171 1.57 1.13 8.42
CA LEU A 171 2.79 0.57 9.00
C LEU A 171 3.22 1.25 10.30
N THR A 172 2.54 2.31 10.72
CA THR A 172 2.89 3.14 11.89
C THR A 172 1.92 2.95 13.04
N ASN A 173 2.21 3.58 14.16
CA ASN A 173 1.32 3.75 15.32
C ASN A 173 1.38 5.22 15.74
N ASP A 174 0.72 6.08 14.97
CA ASP A 174 0.73 7.52 15.23
C ASP A 174 -0.45 7.92 16.14
N ALA A 175 -0.17 8.79 17.10
CA ALA A 175 -1.23 9.39 17.91
C ALA A 175 -1.98 10.43 17.07
N GLY A 176 -3.21 10.10 16.67
CA GLY A 176 -4.08 11.03 15.97
C GLY A 176 -4.53 12.21 16.85
N PRO A 177 -5.10 13.27 16.26
CA PRO A 177 -5.58 14.46 16.99
C PRO A 177 -6.57 14.17 18.12
N SER A 178 -7.30 13.06 18.03
CA SER A 178 -8.25 12.59 19.06
C SER A 178 -7.59 11.82 20.22
N GLY A 179 -6.27 11.66 20.21
CA GLY A 179 -5.53 10.79 21.14
C GLY A 179 -5.69 9.29 20.85
N ARG A 180 -6.39 8.90 19.80
CA ARG A 180 -6.47 7.50 19.32
C ARG A 180 -5.27 7.20 18.43
N THR A 181 -4.72 6.02 18.59
CA THR A 181 -3.63 5.53 17.72
C THR A 181 -4.20 5.13 16.37
N THR A 182 -3.65 5.68 15.29
CA THR A 182 -3.89 5.27 13.90
C THR A 182 -2.84 4.24 13.47
N GLY A 183 -3.10 3.55 12.37
CA GLY A 183 -2.13 2.60 11.80
C GLY A 183 -2.33 1.17 12.30
N LEU A 184 -1.24 0.53 12.77
CA LEU A 184 -1.22 -0.89 13.12
C LEU A 184 -2.26 -1.29 14.16
N GLU A 185 -2.44 -0.47 15.20
CA GLU A 185 -3.30 -0.76 16.34
C GLU A 185 -4.68 -0.11 16.27
N TRP A 186 -5.13 0.28 15.06
CA TRP A 186 -6.47 0.84 14.90
C TRP A 186 -7.54 -0.13 15.40
N PRO A 187 -8.44 0.31 16.30
CA PRO A 187 -9.48 -0.56 16.87
C PRO A 187 -10.36 -1.20 15.79
N ALA A 188 -10.78 -2.43 16.03
CA ALA A 188 -11.63 -3.23 15.15
C ALA A 188 -11.03 -3.46 13.73
N SER A 189 -9.71 -3.23 13.52
CA SER A 189 -9.01 -3.60 12.29
C SER A 189 -8.15 -4.86 12.47
N ASN A 190 -7.69 -5.40 11.36
CA ASN A 190 -6.66 -6.44 11.33
C ASN A 190 -5.33 -5.89 10.77
N ASN A 191 -5.03 -4.60 10.91
CA ASN A 191 -3.85 -3.97 10.33
C ASN A 191 -2.56 -4.65 10.75
N THR A 192 -2.36 -4.90 12.05
CA THR A 192 -1.19 -5.66 12.54
C THR A 192 -1.09 -7.04 11.88
N ARG A 193 -2.22 -7.74 11.69
CA ARG A 193 -2.25 -9.05 11.04
C ARG A 193 -1.92 -8.93 9.56
N PHE A 194 -2.47 -7.94 8.87
CA PHE A 194 -2.18 -7.65 7.47
C PHE A 194 -0.69 -7.42 7.26
N VAL A 195 -0.09 -6.51 8.02
CA VAL A 195 1.35 -6.22 7.93
C VAL A 195 2.21 -7.46 8.21
N ARG A 196 1.86 -8.24 9.24
CA ARG A 196 2.55 -9.52 9.52
C ARG A 196 2.44 -10.52 8.36
N ALA A 197 1.27 -10.60 7.73
CA ALA A 197 1.05 -11.47 6.57
C ALA A 197 1.86 -11.01 5.34
N VAL A 198 1.92 -9.70 5.10
CA VAL A 198 2.78 -9.10 4.07
C VAL A 198 4.25 -9.48 4.30
N MET A 199 4.75 -9.24 5.51
CA MET A 199 6.15 -9.54 5.86
C MET A 199 6.46 -11.04 5.76
N ARG A 200 5.54 -11.90 6.18
CA ARG A 200 5.67 -13.35 6.06
C ARG A 200 5.76 -13.78 4.59
N TRP A 201 4.87 -13.27 3.75
CA TRP A 201 4.87 -13.60 2.32
C TRP A 201 6.17 -13.13 1.64
N LEU A 202 6.62 -11.93 1.93
CA LEU A 202 7.87 -11.38 1.41
C LEU A 202 9.09 -12.20 1.90
N SER A 203 9.08 -12.70 3.15
CA SER A 203 10.18 -13.52 3.70
C SER A 203 10.15 -14.97 3.22
N ARG A 204 9.16 -15.38 2.40
CA ARG A 204 9.01 -16.75 1.88
C ARG A 204 8.89 -17.84 2.96
N ARG A 205 8.33 -17.48 4.11
CA ARG A 205 8.11 -18.40 5.25
C ARG A 205 6.66 -18.87 5.32
#